data_ad8cee2c75b3a91be785d94d595eb807
#
_entry.id   ad8cee2c75b3a91be785d94d595eb807
#
_cell.length_a   1.000
_cell.length_b   1.000
_cell.length_c   1.000
_cell.angle_alpha   90.00
_cell.angle_beta   90.00
_cell.angle_gamma   90.00
#
_symmetry.space_group_name_H-M   'P 1'
#
loop_
_entity.id
_entity.type
_entity.pdbx_description
1 polymer ?
#
loop_
_entity_poly.entity_id
_entity_poly.type
_entity_poly.pdbx_seq_one_letter_code
_entity_poly.pdbx_strand_id
1 'polypeptide(L)'
;MMYRCLLLSFFLNASLEAQVKKTDSTLTKNPKTAFYLSVVPGVGQLYNGKLLKGSLVFALESFAIYYWLENAKFYRDYDSINKPLSKNRYLEKRNKYAWWVIFIYFYSMIDAMVDAHLTPFDQIMNATIEDKEGKFNE
;
A
#
# COMPACT_ATOMS: atom_id res chain seq x y z
N MET A 1 4.46 -13.06 21.23
CA MET A 1 3.01 -13.26 21.11
C MET A 1 2.23 -11.95 21.09
N MET A 2 2.57 -10.95 21.89
CA MET A 2 1.88 -9.64 21.98
C MET A 2 1.80 -8.84 20.67
N TYR A 3 2.84 -8.83 19.83
CA TYR A 3 2.87 -8.06 18.57
C TYR A 3 1.88 -8.57 17.51
N ARG A 4 1.51 -9.85 17.56
CA ARG A 4 0.51 -10.44 16.66
C ARG A 4 -0.91 -9.94 16.94
N CYS A 5 -1.22 -9.67 18.20
CA CYS A 5 -2.53 -9.11 18.60
C CYS A 5 -2.66 -7.64 18.25
N LEU A 6 -1.57 -6.86 18.34
CA LEU A 6 -1.57 -5.44 17.98
C LEU A 6 -1.76 -5.21 16.47
N LEU A 7 -1.16 -6.06 15.63
CA LEU A 7 -1.39 -5.99 14.18
C LEU A 7 -2.83 -6.37 13.81
N LEU A 8 -3.40 -7.39 14.44
CA LEU A 8 -4.79 -7.78 14.21
C LEU A 8 -5.79 -6.73 14.69
N SER A 9 -5.54 -6.06 15.83
CA SER A 9 -6.41 -4.98 16.32
C SER A 9 -6.37 -3.74 15.42
N PHE A 10 -5.23 -3.43 14.82
CA PHE A 10 -5.11 -2.35 13.84
C PHE A 10 -5.93 -2.62 12.57
N PHE A 11 -5.89 -3.87 12.06
CA PHE A 11 -6.69 -4.26 10.90
C PHE A 11 -8.20 -4.29 11.18
N LEU A 12 -8.63 -4.66 12.38
CA LEU A 12 -10.06 -4.67 12.73
C LEU A 12 -10.64 -3.25 12.82
N ASN A 13 -9.89 -2.27 13.29
CA ASN A 13 -10.35 -0.88 13.35
C ASN A 13 -10.41 -0.21 11.97
N ALA A 14 -9.53 -0.59 11.04
CA ALA A 14 -9.56 -0.08 9.67
C ALA A 14 -10.80 -0.53 8.89
N SER A 15 -11.44 -1.63 9.28
CA SER A 15 -12.63 -2.16 8.62
C SER A 15 -13.93 -1.41 8.97
N LEU A 16 -13.97 -0.69 10.10
CA LEU A 16 -15.16 0.05 10.54
C LEU A 16 -15.31 1.43 9.88
N GLU A 17 -14.23 2.01 9.36
CA GLU A 17 -14.29 3.32 8.71
C GLU A 17 -14.40 3.25 7.17
N ALA A 18 -14.55 2.07 6.60
CA ALA A 18 -14.70 1.88 5.15
C ALA A 18 -16.08 2.33 4.60
N GLN A 19 -16.98 2.83 5.45
CA GLN A 19 -18.13 3.62 5.02
C GLN A 19 -17.74 5.09 4.90
N VAL A 20 -16.71 5.33 4.11
CA VAL A 20 -16.23 6.67 3.85
C VAL A 20 -17.23 7.40 2.97
N LYS A 21 -17.93 8.34 3.59
CA LYS A 21 -18.35 9.62 3.06
C LYS A 21 -17.71 9.87 1.68
N LYS A 22 -18.54 9.75 0.63
CA LYS A 22 -18.24 10.30 -0.70
C LYS A 22 -18.05 11.80 -0.49
N THR A 23 -16.85 12.21 -0.17
CA THR A 23 -16.52 13.62 -0.10
C THR A 23 -16.39 14.08 -1.54
N ASP A 24 -17.37 14.83 -2.00
CA ASP A 24 -17.30 15.64 -3.21
C ASP A 24 -16.11 16.60 -3.11
N SER A 25 -14.93 16.09 -3.36
CA SER A 25 -13.76 16.91 -3.54
C SER A 25 -13.50 17.04 -5.04
N THR A 26 -14.05 18.06 -5.63
CA THR A 26 -13.71 18.60 -6.96
C THR A 26 -12.24 19.08 -7.05
N LEU A 27 -11.40 18.65 -6.12
CA LEU A 27 -9.99 18.98 -6.09
C LEU A 27 -9.26 18.06 -7.08
N THR A 28 -8.87 18.64 -8.22
CA THR A 28 -7.93 17.98 -9.13
C THR A 28 -6.66 17.61 -8.36
N LYS A 29 -6.44 16.30 -8.20
CA LYS A 29 -5.28 15.79 -7.48
C LYS A 29 -4.03 15.99 -8.31
N ASN A 30 -2.99 16.52 -7.70
CA ASN A 30 -1.74 16.78 -8.40
C ASN A 30 -0.88 15.49 -8.44
N PRO A 31 -0.57 14.94 -9.64
CA PRO A 31 0.21 13.71 -9.77
C PRO A 31 1.60 13.80 -9.16
N LYS A 32 2.24 14.98 -9.23
CA LYS A 32 3.55 15.20 -8.60
C LYS A 32 3.46 15.08 -7.08
N THR A 33 2.41 15.64 -6.48
CA THR A 33 2.19 15.52 -5.04
C THR A 33 1.93 14.07 -4.62
N ALA A 34 1.12 13.32 -5.39
CA ALA A 34 0.89 11.89 -5.15
C ALA A 34 2.19 11.09 -5.21
N PHE A 35 3.05 11.39 -6.20
CA PHE A 35 4.36 10.76 -6.34
C PHE A 35 5.27 11.02 -5.12
N TYR A 36 5.41 12.29 -4.69
CA TYR A 36 6.23 12.62 -3.52
C TYR A 36 5.69 12.03 -2.21
N LEU A 37 4.36 12.00 -2.04
CA LEU A 37 3.74 11.39 -0.86
C LEU A 37 3.94 9.87 -0.84
N SER A 38 4.10 9.24 -2.00
CA SER A 38 4.36 7.79 -2.12
C SER A 38 5.78 7.39 -1.68
N VAL A 39 6.64 8.35 -1.28
CA VAL A 39 7.90 8.04 -0.58
C VAL A 39 7.62 7.28 0.73
N VAL A 40 6.47 7.53 1.36
CA VAL A 40 5.97 6.66 2.43
C VAL A 40 4.98 5.67 1.81
N PRO A 41 5.23 4.34 1.92
CA PRO A 41 4.40 3.33 1.29
C PRO A 41 2.91 3.47 1.64
N GLY A 42 2.06 3.50 0.63
CA GLY A 42 0.61 3.61 0.80
C GLY A 42 0.07 5.03 0.96
N VAL A 43 0.88 6.03 1.34
CA VAL A 43 0.39 7.42 1.57
C VAL A 43 -0.05 8.08 0.27
N GLY A 44 0.58 7.81 -0.85
CA GLY A 44 0.15 8.31 -2.16
C GLY A 44 -1.26 7.83 -2.54
N GLN A 45 -1.57 6.56 -2.27
CA GLN A 45 -2.91 6.01 -2.49
C GLN A 45 -3.95 6.61 -1.51
N LEU A 46 -3.56 6.88 -0.27
CA LEU A 46 -4.41 7.59 0.70
C LEU A 46 -4.75 9.01 0.21
N TYR A 47 -3.75 9.73 -0.30
CA TYR A 47 -3.96 11.04 -0.93
C TYR A 47 -4.95 10.97 -2.10
N ASN A 48 -4.91 9.89 -2.88
CA ASN A 48 -5.85 9.65 -3.97
C ASN A 48 -7.24 9.21 -3.49
N GLY A 49 -7.45 9.04 -2.18
CA GLY A 49 -8.71 8.58 -1.59
C GLY A 49 -8.95 7.06 -1.72
N LYS A 50 -7.92 6.30 -2.12
CA LYS A 50 -7.99 4.85 -2.31
C LYS A 50 -7.48 4.11 -1.06
N LEU A 51 -8.24 4.21 0.05
CA LEU A 51 -7.88 3.65 1.35
C LEU A 51 -7.55 2.15 1.30
N LEU A 52 -8.35 1.35 0.59
CA LEU A 52 -8.12 -0.10 0.47
C LEU A 52 -6.81 -0.41 -0.24
N LYS A 53 -6.48 0.31 -1.32
CA LYS A 53 -5.18 0.16 -2.00
C LYS A 53 -4.04 0.58 -1.09
N GLY A 54 -4.16 1.72 -0.41
CA GLY A 54 -3.14 2.24 0.49
C GLY A 54 -2.83 1.28 1.64
N SER A 55 -3.87 0.74 2.29
CA SER A 55 -3.70 -0.24 3.38
C SER A 55 -3.08 -1.55 2.90
N LEU A 56 -3.44 -2.03 1.71
CA LEU A 56 -2.89 -3.25 1.12
C LEU A 56 -1.40 -3.07 0.79
N VAL A 57 -1.03 -1.96 0.15
CA VAL A 57 0.37 -1.64 -0.15
C VAL A 57 1.19 -1.55 1.13
N PHE A 58 0.68 -0.83 2.14
CA PHE A 58 1.35 -0.70 3.44
C PHE A 58 1.55 -2.06 4.11
N ALA A 59 0.56 -2.94 4.07
CA ALA A 59 0.65 -4.29 4.65
C ALA A 59 1.69 -5.14 3.92
N LEU A 60 1.69 -5.14 2.57
CA LEU A 60 2.65 -5.90 1.76
C LEU A 60 4.07 -5.42 1.98
N GLU A 61 4.28 -4.10 2.01
CA GLU A 61 5.59 -3.50 2.24
C GLU A 61 6.12 -3.83 3.65
N SER A 62 5.26 -3.66 4.67
CA SER A 62 5.60 -4.01 6.06
C SER A 62 5.98 -5.48 6.20
N PHE A 63 5.26 -6.38 5.52
CA PHE A 63 5.55 -7.80 5.49
C PHE A 63 6.91 -8.09 4.84
N ALA A 64 7.18 -7.49 3.68
CA ALA A 64 8.44 -7.67 2.97
C ALA A 64 9.64 -7.16 3.78
N ILE A 65 9.51 -5.97 4.40
CA ILE A 65 10.54 -5.38 5.28
C ILE A 65 10.77 -6.27 6.51
N TYR A 66 9.70 -6.77 7.15
CA TYR A 66 9.82 -7.65 8.31
C TYR A 66 10.64 -8.89 7.99
N TYR A 67 10.32 -9.61 6.91
CA TYR A 67 11.05 -10.82 6.52
C TYR A 67 12.47 -10.51 6.03
N TRP A 68 12.69 -9.38 5.39
CA TRP A 68 14.02 -8.93 5.03
C TRP A 68 14.90 -8.73 6.27
N LEU A 69 14.41 -7.99 7.27
CA LEU A 69 15.13 -7.72 8.52
C LEU A 69 15.35 -9.01 9.34
N GLU A 70 14.35 -9.89 9.43
CA GLU A 70 14.47 -11.16 10.13
C GLU A 70 15.55 -12.06 9.51
N ASN A 71 15.55 -12.23 8.19
CA ASN A 71 16.56 -13.02 7.50
C ASN A 71 17.94 -12.34 7.54
N ALA A 72 18.02 -11.01 7.53
CA ALA A 72 19.27 -10.28 7.72
C ALA A 72 19.86 -10.53 9.12
N LYS A 73 19.01 -10.53 10.15
CA LYS A 73 19.40 -10.86 11.52
C LYS A 73 19.90 -12.31 11.63
N PHE A 74 19.15 -13.27 11.06
CA PHE A 74 19.54 -14.69 11.08
C PHE A 74 20.84 -14.96 10.32
N TYR A 75 21.10 -14.23 9.26
CA TYR A 75 22.37 -14.31 8.53
C TYR A 75 23.54 -13.74 9.35
N ARG A 76 23.35 -12.59 10.00
CA ARG A 76 24.39 -11.92 10.80
C ARG A 76 24.75 -12.73 12.04
N ASP A 77 23.72 -13.21 12.76
CA ASP A 77 23.88 -13.88 14.06
C ASP A 77 23.88 -15.41 13.90
N TYR A 78 24.30 -15.94 12.73
CA TYR A 78 24.18 -17.35 12.39
C TYR A 78 24.97 -18.27 13.33
N ASP A 79 26.19 -17.86 13.69
CA ASP A 79 27.10 -18.68 14.47
C ASP A 79 26.74 -18.73 15.97
N SER A 80 25.89 -17.81 16.44
CA SER A 80 25.48 -17.71 17.85
C SER A 80 24.22 -18.52 18.20
N ILE A 81 23.45 -18.99 17.21
CA ILE A 81 22.14 -19.62 17.42
C ILE A 81 22.03 -20.84 16.50
N ASN A 82 21.62 -22.00 17.08
CA ASN A 82 21.35 -23.19 16.31
C ASN A 82 20.14 -22.94 15.37
N LYS A 83 20.40 -22.80 14.07
CA LYS A 83 19.41 -22.44 13.05
C LYS A 83 19.03 -23.65 12.18
N PRO A 84 17.75 -23.80 11.80
CA PRO A 84 17.29 -24.93 10.99
C PRO A 84 17.77 -24.90 9.54
N LEU A 85 18.19 -23.73 9.04
CA LEU A 85 18.65 -23.56 7.65
C LEU A 85 20.12 -23.16 7.60
N SER A 86 20.80 -23.47 6.48
CA SER A 86 22.17 -23.05 6.24
C SER A 86 22.30 -21.52 6.09
N LYS A 87 23.47 -20.97 6.40
CA LYS A 87 23.78 -19.54 6.31
C LYS A 87 23.46 -18.95 4.92
N ASN A 88 23.81 -19.68 3.87
CA ASN A 88 23.55 -19.27 2.49
C ASN A 88 22.05 -19.15 2.19
N ARG A 89 21.21 -20.01 2.77
CA ARG A 89 19.75 -19.93 2.60
C ARG A 89 19.16 -18.67 3.23
N TYR A 90 19.69 -18.22 4.36
CA TYR A 90 19.28 -16.94 4.96
C TYR A 90 19.71 -15.74 4.10
N LEU A 91 20.90 -15.81 3.47
CA LEU A 91 21.37 -14.81 2.52
C LEU A 91 20.45 -14.72 1.30
N GLU A 92 20.11 -15.85 0.70
CA GLU A 92 19.17 -15.92 -0.44
C GLU A 92 17.81 -15.31 -0.09
N LYS A 93 17.24 -15.70 1.06
CA LYS A 93 15.97 -15.18 1.53
C LYS A 93 16.03 -13.67 1.79
N ARG A 94 17.09 -13.19 2.46
CA ARG A 94 17.31 -11.76 2.67
C ARG A 94 17.32 -11.00 1.34
N ASN A 95 18.09 -11.45 0.37
CA ASN A 95 18.21 -10.81 -0.93
C ASN A 95 16.87 -10.86 -1.69
N LYS A 96 16.14 -11.98 -1.62
CA LYS A 96 14.81 -12.12 -2.20
C LYS A 96 13.84 -11.08 -1.64
N TYR A 97 13.75 -10.94 -0.32
CA TYR A 97 12.84 -9.97 0.30
C TYR A 97 13.29 -8.53 0.07
N ALA A 98 14.61 -8.25 -0.02
CA ALA A 98 15.10 -6.93 -0.42
C ALA A 98 14.59 -6.52 -1.82
N TRP A 99 14.59 -7.45 -2.78
CA TRP A 99 14.02 -7.21 -4.11
C TRP A 99 12.51 -6.99 -4.06
N TRP A 100 11.77 -7.73 -3.22
CA TRP A 100 10.34 -7.51 -3.03
C TRP A 100 10.03 -6.12 -2.47
N VAL A 101 10.78 -5.64 -1.47
CA VAL A 101 10.67 -4.27 -0.95
C VAL A 101 10.84 -3.25 -2.08
N ILE A 102 11.90 -3.38 -2.89
CA ILE A 102 12.16 -2.47 -4.01
C ILE A 102 11.00 -2.49 -5.03
N PHE A 103 10.53 -3.66 -5.43
CA PHE A 103 9.46 -3.79 -6.43
C PHE A 103 8.13 -3.23 -5.94
N ILE A 104 7.70 -3.55 -4.72
CA ILE A 104 6.45 -3.05 -4.14
C ILE A 104 6.52 -1.53 -4.04
N TYR A 105 7.64 -0.99 -3.59
CA TYR A 105 7.86 0.44 -3.45
C TYR A 105 7.72 1.19 -4.79
N PHE A 106 8.45 0.77 -5.82
CA PHE A 106 8.36 1.38 -7.14
C PHE A 106 6.98 1.24 -7.76
N TYR A 107 6.37 0.06 -7.64
CA TYR A 107 5.01 -0.16 -8.12
C TYR A 107 4.02 0.79 -7.43
N SER A 108 4.11 0.93 -6.13
CA SER A 108 3.27 1.84 -5.34
C SER A 108 3.40 3.30 -5.79
N MET A 109 4.62 3.77 -6.04
CA MET A 109 4.85 5.15 -6.52
C MET A 109 4.20 5.40 -7.88
N ILE A 110 4.39 4.46 -8.82
CA ILE A 110 3.82 4.57 -10.18
C ILE A 110 2.29 4.50 -10.11
N ASP A 111 1.74 3.54 -9.36
CA ASP A 111 0.28 3.37 -9.21
C ASP A 111 -0.37 4.63 -8.62
N ALA A 112 0.21 5.23 -7.59
CA ALA A 112 -0.31 6.46 -7.01
C ALA A 112 -0.27 7.66 -7.98
N MET A 113 0.79 7.76 -8.79
CA MET A 113 0.91 8.79 -9.81
C MET A 113 -0.14 8.61 -10.92
N VAL A 114 -0.32 7.39 -11.39
CA VAL A 114 -1.32 7.04 -12.43
C VAL A 114 -2.74 7.31 -11.91
N ASP A 115 -3.06 6.89 -10.70
CA ASP A 115 -4.35 7.14 -10.07
C ASP A 115 -4.67 8.64 -9.96
N ALA A 116 -3.66 9.47 -9.62
CA ALA A 116 -3.83 10.91 -9.57
C ALA A 116 -4.07 11.53 -10.96
N HIS A 117 -3.43 11.01 -12.00
CA HIS A 117 -3.66 11.43 -13.38
C HIS A 117 -5.05 11.06 -13.89
N LEU A 118 -5.58 9.92 -13.47
CA LEU A 118 -6.89 9.43 -13.91
C LEU A 118 -8.07 10.07 -13.15
N THR A 119 -7.83 10.69 -12.01
CA THR A 119 -8.89 11.32 -11.20
C THR A 119 -9.80 12.28 -12.00
N PRO A 120 -9.31 13.17 -12.89
CA PRO A 120 -10.17 14.04 -13.69
C PRO A 120 -11.09 13.28 -14.65
N PHE A 121 -10.61 12.18 -15.23
CA PHE A 121 -11.40 11.33 -16.12
C PHE A 121 -12.54 10.63 -15.39
N ASP A 122 -12.26 10.08 -14.21
CA ASP A 122 -13.27 9.43 -13.38
C ASP A 122 -14.39 10.41 -13.00
N GLN A 123 -14.07 11.67 -12.73
CA GLN A 123 -15.04 12.72 -12.42
C GLN A 123 -15.95 13.04 -13.61
N ILE A 124 -15.38 13.20 -14.81
CA ILE A 124 -16.14 13.50 -16.03
C ILE A 124 -17.05 12.33 -16.38
N MET A 125 -16.56 11.11 -16.30
CA MET A 125 -17.35 9.90 -16.59
C MET A 125 -18.52 9.73 -15.63
N ASN A 126 -18.31 9.94 -14.34
CA ASN A 126 -19.37 9.82 -13.34
C ASN A 126 -20.43 10.92 -13.51
N ALA A 127 -20.04 12.18 -13.75
CA ALA A 127 -20.97 13.26 -14.03
C ALA A 127 -21.85 12.98 -15.27
N THR A 128 -21.26 12.43 -16.34
CA THR A 128 -21.98 12.09 -17.57
C THR A 128 -22.99 10.95 -17.36
N ILE A 129 -22.71 10.01 -16.46
CA ILE A 129 -23.61 8.89 -16.13
C ILE A 129 -24.78 9.41 -15.29
N GLU A 130 -24.53 10.24 -14.28
CA GLU A 130 -25.58 10.85 -13.44
C GLU A 130 -26.52 11.71 -14.25
N ASP A 131 -26.06 12.50 -15.23
CA ASP A 131 -26.90 13.28 -16.14
C ASP A 131 -27.78 12.42 -17.05
N LYS A 132 -27.33 11.23 -17.43
CA LYS A 132 -28.10 10.30 -18.23
C LYS A 132 -29.19 9.58 -17.43
N GLU A 133 -28.89 9.18 -16.20
CA GLU A 133 -29.83 8.54 -15.29
C GLU A 133 -30.93 9.52 -14.85
N GLY A 134 -30.60 10.79 -14.60
CA GLY A 134 -31.58 11.85 -14.29
C GLY A 134 -32.59 12.09 -15.41
N LYS A 135 -32.18 12.00 -16.67
CA LYS A 135 -33.06 12.18 -17.84
C LYS A 135 -33.95 10.96 -18.16
N PHE A 136 -33.66 9.80 -17.58
CA PHE A 136 -34.46 8.58 -17.80
C PHE A 136 -35.58 8.43 -16.77
N ASN A 137 -35.52 9.19 -15.69
CA ASN A 137 -36.47 9.14 -14.57
C ASN A 137 -37.52 10.31 -14.62
N GLU A 138 -37.47 11.19 -15.63
CA GLU A 138 -38.50 12.21 -15.97
C GLU A 138 -39.40 11.72 -17.11
#